data_33abed95e93fff304ba4ec4079d895e9
#
_entry.id   33abed95e93fff304ba4ec4079d895e9
#
_cell.length_a   1.000
_cell.length_b   1.000
_cell.length_c   1.000
_cell.angle_alpha   90.00
_cell.angle_beta   90.00
_cell.angle_gamma   90.00
#
_symmetry.space_group_name_H-M   'P 1'
#
loop_
_entity.id
_entity.type
_entity.pdbx_description
1 polymer ?
#
loop_
_entity_poly.entity_id
_entity_poly.type
_entity_poly.pdbx_seq_one_letter_code
_entity_poly.pdbx_strand_id
1 'polypeptide(L)'
;LSGLTLDIAYWNYDRTRALTDGTVRIDGVELNYRSDVIVADIFERMIRQREFDVAELGMTFYLRTLDLPDSPFIAIPVFPNRFFRHSAVFINKASGISRPQDLAGKTVGELRTYGHDAGVWAKGIFADDYGFTPDRCRWVIGGADRPEPPHDFIPQPHPANVDVRPAPADKALGPMLASGELDALFSAIVPQCILTGTPGVARLFEDYETVERDYFARTAIFPVMHTVVIRKDVHEKHPGLARKIYDGFCAAKDIAVKQYLGGTMFHHAPMMIPWFSRLMAENRRLMSDDWWPYGVAANRKTIDTFLRYHFEQGLSRRRLTCEDIFVPELLDT
;
A
#
# COMPACT_ATOMS: atom_id res chain seq x y z
N LEU A 1 -38.30 -2.13 6.87
CA LEU A 1 -37.25 -3.17 6.86
C LEU A 1 -35.99 -2.51 7.37
N SER A 2 -35.51 -2.90 8.57
CA SER A 2 -34.21 -2.47 9.08
C SER A 2 -33.15 -2.97 8.13
N GLY A 3 -32.44 -2.06 7.44
CA GLY A 3 -31.31 -2.39 6.61
C GLY A 3 -30.17 -3.00 7.43
N LEU A 4 -29.28 -3.75 6.77
CA LEU A 4 -28.05 -4.25 7.39
C LEU A 4 -27.16 -3.04 7.71
N THR A 5 -26.77 -2.88 8.98
CA THR A 5 -25.77 -1.88 9.37
C THR A 5 -24.39 -2.56 9.43
N LEU A 6 -23.37 -1.94 8.82
CA LEU A 6 -21.99 -2.41 8.82
C LEU A 6 -21.07 -1.35 9.42
N ASP A 7 -20.22 -1.76 10.35
CA ASP A 7 -19.07 -0.98 10.76
C ASP A 7 -17.96 -1.08 9.71
N ILE A 8 -17.64 0.08 9.09
CA ILE A 8 -16.67 0.14 8.00
C ILE A 8 -15.54 1.13 8.33
N ALA A 9 -14.28 0.73 8.05
CA ALA A 9 -13.12 1.57 8.31
C ALA A 9 -12.16 1.58 7.11
N TYR A 10 -11.88 2.78 6.64
CA TYR A 10 -10.87 3.07 5.61
C TYR A 10 -10.42 4.53 5.73
N TRP A 11 -9.28 4.86 5.14
CA TRP A 11 -8.85 6.24 5.17
C TRP A 11 -9.69 7.11 4.23
N ASN A 12 -9.91 8.37 4.59
CA ASN A 12 -10.75 9.28 3.83
C ASN A 12 -10.01 9.80 2.59
N TYR A 13 -10.08 9.03 1.52
CA TYR A 13 -9.57 9.41 0.20
C TYR A 13 -10.65 10.15 -0.61
N ASP A 14 -10.24 10.87 -1.64
CA ASP A 14 -11.15 11.47 -2.63
C ASP A 14 -12.09 10.41 -3.27
N ARG A 15 -11.54 9.24 -3.61
CA ARG A 15 -12.21 8.09 -4.23
C ARG A 15 -13.09 7.27 -3.29
N THR A 16 -13.09 7.58 -1.99
CA THR A 16 -13.97 6.94 -0.99
C THR A 16 -14.92 7.92 -0.33
N ARG A 17 -14.71 9.22 -0.53
CA ARG A 17 -15.45 10.30 0.14
C ARG A 17 -16.96 10.20 -0.07
N ALA A 18 -17.41 9.87 -1.29
CA ALA A 18 -18.81 9.78 -1.61
C ALA A 18 -19.56 8.66 -0.85
N LEU A 19 -18.85 7.62 -0.40
CA LEU A 19 -19.41 6.64 0.56
C LEU A 19 -19.45 7.22 1.98
N THR A 20 -18.39 7.92 2.39
CA THR A 20 -18.28 8.50 3.73
C THR A 20 -19.34 9.57 4.00
N ASP A 21 -19.64 10.43 3.02
CA ASP A 21 -20.60 11.53 3.14
C ASP A 21 -22.04 11.15 2.77
N GLY A 22 -22.28 9.88 2.36
CA GLY A 22 -23.58 9.34 2.00
C GLY A 22 -24.09 9.76 0.62
N THR A 23 -23.28 10.40 -0.22
CA THR A 23 -23.59 10.68 -1.64
C THR A 23 -23.81 9.38 -2.42
N VAL A 24 -22.98 8.37 -2.17
CA VAL A 24 -23.17 6.99 -2.62
C VAL A 24 -23.78 6.19 -1.47
N ARG A 25 -24.88 5.50 -1.75
CA ARG A 25 -25.54 4.58 -0.82
C ARG A 25 -25.52 3.17 -1.40
N ILE A 26 -25.29 2.19 -0.54
CA ILE A 26 -25.36 0.77 -0.90
C ILE A 26 -26.77 0.27 -0.58
N ASP A 27 -27.46 -0.29 -1.58
CA ASP A 27 -28.85 -0.72 -1.42
C ASP A 27 -29.02 -1.77 -0.32
N GLY A 28 -29.90 -1.46 0.66
CA GLY A 28 -30.17 -2.31 1.82
C GLY A 28 -29.05 -2.34 2.87
N VAL A 29 -28.02 -1.46 2.76
CA VAL A 29 -26.89 -1.39 3.71
C VAL A 29 -26.73 0.02 4.23
N GLU A 30 -26.68 0.17 5.54
CA GLU A 30 -26.27 1.38 6.24
C GLU A 30 -24.81 1.27 6.67
N LEU A 31 -23.98 2.26 6.33
CA LEU A 31 -22.56 2.28 6.68
C LEU A 31 -22.34 3.14 7.91
N ASN A 32 -21.81 2.53 8.98
CA ASN A 32 -21.28 3.22 10.15
C ASN A 32 -19.76 3.43 9.95
N TYR A 33 -19.41 4.58 9.35
CA TYR A 33 -18.03 4.88 8.98
C TYR A 33 -17.20 5.35 10.18
N ARG A 34 -16.01 4.80 10.32
CA ARG A 34 -15.03 5.15 11.35
C ARG A 34 -13.93 6.05 10.76
N SER A 35 -14.09 7.36 10.93
CA SER A 35 -13.23 8.39 10.31
C SER A 35 -12.09 8.88 11.21
N ASP A 36 -12.09 8.53 12.48
CA ASP A 36 -11.18 8.99 13.52
C ASP A 36 -9.89 8.17 13.64
N VAL A 37 -9.69 7.20 12.73
CA VAL A 37 -8.58 6.24 12.79
C VAL A 37 -7.62 6.49 11.63
N ILE A 38 -6.33 6.56 11.92
CA ILE A 38 -5.31 6.53 10.86
C ILE A 38 -5.20 5.11 10.27
N VAL A 39 -4.78 5.01 9.01
CA VAL A 39 -4.82 3.73 8.28
C VAL A 39 -4.05 2.59 8.96
N ALA A 40 -2.93 2.87 9.59
CA ALA A 40 -2.15 1.86 10.32
C ALA A 40 -2.88 1.31 11.55
N ASP A 41 -3.65 2.15 12.25
CA ASP A 41 -4.46 1.75 13.40
C ASP A 41 -5.65 0.89 12.98
N ILE A 42 -6.23 1.17 11.80
CA ILE A 42 -7.27 0.32 11.19
C ILE A 42 -6.74 -1.11 11.03
N PHE A 43 -5.51 -1.27 10.53
CA PHE A 43 -4.92 -2.61 10.32
C PHE A 43 -4.80 -3.39 11.62
N GLU A 44 -4.24 -2.78 12.65
CA GLU A 44 -4.06 -3.43 13.95
C GLU A 44 -5.40 -3.79 14.60
N ARG A 45 -6.36 -2.85 14.65
CA ARG A 45 -7.70 -3.05 15.23
C ARG A 45 -8.47 -4.13 14.49
N MET A 46 -8.38 -4.15 13.15
CA MET A 46 -9.05 -5.17 12.35
C MET A 46 -8.44 -6.55 12.58
N ILE A 47 -7.12 -6.68 12.59
CA ILE A 47 -6.45 -7.98 12.72
C ILE A 47 -6.56 -8.53 14.15
N ARG A 48 -6.30 -7.73 15.19
CA ARG A 48 -6.35 -8.17 16.58
C ARG A 48 -7.76 -8.37 17.10
N GLN A 49 -8.66 -7.41 16.79
CA GLN A 49 -9.95 -7.30 17.46
C GLN A 49 -11.12 -7.66 16.56
N ARG A 50 -10.89 -7.76 15.23
CA ARG A 50 -11.96 -7.92 14.20
C ARG A 50 -13.05 -6.86 14.39
N GLU A 51 -12.63 -5.63 14.71
CA GLU A 51 -13.52 -4.57 15.20
C GLU A 51 -14.50 -4.10 14.13
N PHE A 52 -14.10 -4.16 12.85
CA PHE A 52 -14.92 -3.71 11.74
C PHE A 52 -15.47 -4.90 10.95
N ASP A 53 -16.65 -4.74 10.33
CA ASP A 53 -17.18 -5.71 9.39
C ASP A 53 -16.44 -5.68 8.06
N VAL A 54 -16.07 -4.45 7.63
CA VAL A 54 -15.34 -4.18 6.39
C VAL A 54 -14.21 -3.18 6.70
N ALA A 55 -13.00 -3.46 6.25
CA ALA A 55 -11.89 -2.55 6.47
C ALA A 55 -10.88 -2.53 5.33
N GLU A 56 -10.20 -1.40 5.18
CA GLU A 56 -8.95 -1.30 4.43
C GLU A 56 -7.84 -2.02 5.19
N LEU A 57 -7.08 -2.89 4.49
CA LEU A 57 -5.86 -3.51 4.99
C LEU A 57 -4.72 -3.35 3.99
N GLY A 58 -3.50 -3.20 4.51
CA GLY A 58 -2.30 -3.38 3.69
C GLY A 58 -2.28 -4.78 3.08
N MET A 59 -1.90 -4.87 1.81
CA MET A 59 -1.86 -6.16 1.08
C MET A 59 -1.01 -7.19 1.81
N THR A 60 0.21 -6.81 2.24
CA THR A 60 1.10 -7.74 2.97
C THR A 60 0.48 -8.23 4.28
N PHE A 61 -0.24 -7.35 5.00
CA PHE A 61 -0.88 -7.73 6.26
C PHE A 61 -2.06 -8.69 6.01
N TYR A 62 -2.89 -8.38 5.01
CA TYR A 62 -3.96 -9.29 4.61
C TYR A 62 -3.42 -10.67 4.20
N LEU A 63 -2.40 -10.71 3.31
CA LEU A 63 -1.84 -11.99 2.84
C LEU A 63 -1.30 -12.85 3.97
N ARG A 64 -0.68 -12.24 5.00
CA ARG A 64 -0.19 -12.96 6.18
C ARG A 64 -1.33 -13.54 7.03
N THR A 65 -2.53 -12.93 7.02
CA THR A 65 -3.69 -13.52 7.71
C THR A 65 -4.17 -14.81 7.05
N LEU A 66 -3.85 -15.03 5.76
CA LEU A 66 -4.22 -16.26 5.03
C LEU A 66 -3.38 -17.48 5.49
N ASP A 67 -2.23 -17.25 6.10
CA ASP A 67 -1.38 -18.29 6.70
C ASP A 67 -1.78 -18.64 8.14
N LEU A 68 -2.73 -17.93 8.75
CA LEU A 68 -3.28 -18.27 10.06
C LEU A 68 -4.21 -19.49 9.95
N PRO A 69 -4.29 -20.33 10.98
CA PRO A 69 -5.16 -21.52 10.99
C PRO A 69 -6.64 -21.19 10.73
N ASP A 70 -7.06 -20.01 11.16
CA ASP A 70 -8.43 -19.50 11.00
C ASP A 70 -8.37 -18.12 10.33
N SER A 71 -8.11 -18.12 9.01
CA SER A 71 -8.04 -16.89 8.23
C SER A 71 -9.38 -16.13 8.30
N PRO A 72 -9.45 -14.97 9.00
CA PRO A 72 -10.73 -14.36 9.36
C PRO A 72 -11.31 -13.45 8.27
N PHE A 73 -10.58 -13.18 7.20
CA PHE A 73 -10.94 -12.19 6.20
C PHE A 73 -10.95 -12.75 4.80
N ILE A 74 -11.74 -12.11 3.93
CA ILE A 74 -11.67 -12.29 2.48
C ILE A 74 -11.67 -10.91 1.82
N ALA A 75 -10.85 -10.71 0.77
CA ALA A 75 -10.75 -9.42 0.11
C ALA A 75 -11.72 -9.26 -1.05
N ILE A 76 -12.07 -8.01 -1.34
CA ILE A 76 -12.65 -7.56 -2.59
C ILE A 76 -11.61 -6.77 -3.38
N PRO A 77 -11.61 -6.79 -4.74
CA PRO A 77 -10.57 -6.16 -5.56
C PRO A 77 -10.75 -4.63 -5.67
N VAL A 78 -10.82 -3.98 -4.52
CA VAL A 78 -10.80 -2.52 -4.34
C VAL A 78 -9.44 -2.13 -3.80
N PHE A 79 -8.77 -1.17 -4.44
CA PHE A 79 -7.41 -0.76 -4.11
C PHE A 79 -7.39 0.71 -3.70
N PRO A 80 -7.70 1.01 -2.42
CA PRO A 80 -7.81 2.38 -1.94
C PRO A 80 -6.48 3.13 -2.00
N ASN A 81 -5.36 2.43 -1.84
CA ASN A 81 -4.04 3.03 -1.87
C ASN A 81 -3.13 2.38 -2.91
N ARG A 82 -2.56 3.23 -3.78
CA ARG A 82 -1.53 2.90 -4.77
C ARG A 82 -0.43 3.93 -4.68
N PHE A 83 0.80 3.50 -4.85
CA PHE A 83 1.92 4.43 -4.87
C PHE A 83 3.15 3.78 -5.52
N PHE A 84 3.85 4.50 -6.38
CA PHE A 84 5.15 4.06 -6.89
C PHE A 84 6.17 4.04 -5.75
N ARG A 85 7.23 3.22 -5.85
CA ARG A 85 8.11 2.95 -4.71
C ARG A 85 9.59 3.23 -4.95
N HIS A 86 9.98 3.73 -6.10
CA HIS A 86 11.34 4.26 -6.30
C HIS A 86 11.57 5.48 -5.40
N SER A 87 10.56 6.31 -5.20
CA SER A 87 10.57 7.46 -4.29
C SER A 87 10.62 7.10 -2.79
N ALA A 88 10.41 5.83 -2.43
CA ALA A 88 10.30 5.36 -1.04
C ALA A 88 11.61 4.82 -0.44
N VAL A 89 12.74 5.03 -1.13
CA VAL A 89 14.06 4.60 -0.68
C VAL A 89 14.95 5.81 -0.47
N PHE A 90 15.47 5.95 0.75
CA PHE A 90 16.29 7.06 1.21
C PHE A 90 17.69 6.56 1.56
N ILE A 91 18.72 7.39 1.40
CA ILE A 91 20.12 7.05 1.62
C ILE A 91 20.83 8.09 2.47
N ASN A 92 21.83 7.65 3.22
CA ASN A 92 22.87 8.54 3.70
C ASN A 92 23.93 8.66 2.59
N LYS A 93 24.22 9.89 2.14
CA LYS A 93 25.15 10.11 1.01
C LYS A 93 26.57 9.63 1.30
N ALA A 94 27.00 9.61 2.56
CA ALA A 94 28.30 9.11 2.95
C ALA A 94 28.45 7.58 2.81
N SER A 95 27.32 6.86 2.67
CA SER A 95 27.34 5.40 2.46
C SER A 95 27.91 4.97 1.11
N GLY A 96 28.03 5.89 0.15
CA GLY A 96 28.49 5.61 -1.22
C GLY A 96 27.44 4.90 -2.08
N ILE A 97 26.19 4.80 -1.64
CA ILE A 97 25.09 4.23 -2.43
C ILE A 97 24.67 5.24 -3.49
N SER A 98 24.66 4.83 -4.75
CA SER A 98 24.18 5.61 -5.91
C SER A 98 23.14 4.86 -6.74
N ARG A 99 23.01 3.55 -6.57
CA ARG A 99 22.09 2.66 -7.28
C ARG A 99 21.74 1.45 -6.40
N PRO A 100 20.62 0.73 -6.69
CA PRO A 100 20.17 -0.38 -5.86
C PRO A 100 21.21 -1.49 -5.60
N GLN A 101 22.11 -1.76 -6.55
CA GLN A 101 23.17 -2.77 -6.39
C GLN A 101 24.15 -2.43 -5.26
N ASP A 102 24.34 -1.14 -4.96
CA ASP A 102 25.29 -0.67 -3.94
C ASP A 102 24.76 -0.92 -2.50
N LEU A 103 23.50 -1.37 -2.36
CA LEU A 103 22.92 -1.77 -1.07
C LEU A 103 23.54 -3.06 -0.50
N ALA A 104 24.22 -3.86 -1.33
CA ALA A 104 24.86 -5.09 -0.86
C ALA A 104 25.91 -4.81 0.23
N GLY A 105 25.82 -5.51 1.35
CA GLY A 105 26.68 -5.33 2.53
C GLY A 105 26.28 -4.18 3.45
N LYS A 106 25.23 -3.42 3.10
CA LYS A 106 24.79 -2.23 3.84
C LYS A 106 23.82 -2.57 4.98
N THR A 107 23.72 -1.62 5.92
CA THR A 107 22.71 -1.64 6.99
C THR A 107 21.51 -0.80 6.55
N VAL A 108 20.38 -1.45 6.38
CA VAL A 108 19.18 -0.85 5.76
C VAL A 108 18.05 -0.86 6.75
N GLY A 109 17.45 0.31 7.01
CA GLY A 109 16.22 0.43 7.79
C GLY A 109 14.98 0.01 6.98
N GLU A 110 13.99 -0.59 7.62
CA GLU A 110 12.67 -0.78 7.04
C GLU A 110 11.58 -0.46 8.07
N LEU A 111 10.57 0.29 7.63
CA LEU A 111 9.53 0.84 8.50
C LEU A 111 8.69 -0.25 9.18
N ARG A 112 8.78 -0.35 10.51
CA ARG A 112 7.94 -1.15 11.43
C ARG A 112 7.82 -2.66 11.17
N THR A 113 8.06 -3.11 9.93
CA THR A 113 7.84 -4.51 9.54
C THR A 113 8.75 -4.87 8.38
N TYR A 114 9.53 -5.94 8.50
CA TYR A 114 10.20 -6.49 7.32
C TYR A 114 9.13 -6.97 6.33
N GLY A 115 9.14 -6.41 5.13
CA GLY A 115 8.12 -6.68 4.11
C GLY A 115 6.78 -6.00 4.40
N HIS A 116 6.77 -4.72 4.81
CA HIS A 116 5.59 -3.87 4.67
C HIS A 116 5.33 -3.60 3.19
N ASP A 117 4.12 -3.18 2.81
CA ASP A 117 3.71 -3.07 1.40
C ASP A 117 4.72 -2.32 0.52
N ALA A 118 5.21 -1.16 1.00
CA ALA A 118 6.19 -0.37 0.27
C ALA A 118 7.54 -1.10 0.14
N GLY A 119 7.96 -1.80 1.19
CA GLY A 119 9.19 -2.59 1.20
C GLY A 119 9.13 -3.80 0.29
N VAL A 120 8.00 -4.49 0.23
CA VAL A 120 7.78 -5.61 -0.71
C VAL A 120 7.94 -5.14 -2.15
N TRP A 121 7.27 -4.03 -2.51
CA TRP A 121 7.36 -3.47 -3.85
C TRP A 121 8.78 -3.00 -4.18
N ALA A 122 9.40 -2.20 -3.31
CA ALA A 122 10.73 -1.67 -3.57
C ALA A 122 11.77 -2.78 -3.72
N LYS A 123 11.77 -3.77 -2.81
CA LYS A 123 12.68 -4.93 -2.90
C LYS A 123 12.44 -5.77 -4.15
N GLY A 124 11.16 -6.01 -4.51
CA GLY A 124 10.82 -6.79 -5.69
C GLY A 124 11.19 -6.08 -7.00
N ILE A 125 10.90 -4.78 -7.13
CA ILE A 125 11.32 -3.98 -8.28
C ILE A 125 12.85 -3.96 -8.40
N PHE A 126 13.55 -3.80 -7.28
CA PHE A 126 15.01 -3.78 -7.28
C PHE A 126 15.62 -5.16 -7.63
N ALA A 127 14.94 -6.24 -7.26
CA ALA A 127 15.35 -7.57 -7.68
C ALA A 127 15.20 -7.75 -9.21
N ASP A 128 14.05 -7.40 -9.76
CA ASP A 128 13.78 -7.55 -11.18
C ASP A 128 14.64 -6.62 -12.06
N ASP A 129 14.72 -5.34 -11.72
CA ASP A 129 15.34 -4.33 -12.58
C ASP A 129 16.86 -4.16 -12.32
N TYR A 130 17.35 -4.50 -11.12
CA TYR A 130 18.73 -4.22 -10.71
C TYR A 130 19.48 -5.41 -10.13
N GLY A 131 18.88 -6.61 -10.06
CA GLY A 131 19.51 -7.80 -9.49
C GLY A 131 19.81 -7.69 -7.98
N PHE A 132 19.07 -6.86 -7.26
CA PHE A 132 19.20 -6.71 -5.81
C PHE A 132 18.66 -7.93 -5.08
N THR A 133 19.35 -8.36 -4.02
CA THR A 133 18.88 -9.45 -3.16
C THR A 133 18.87 -9.02 -1.68
N PRO A 134 17.73 -9.14 -0.99
CA PRO A 134 17.58 -8.69 0.40
C PRO A 134 18.52 -9.39 1.39
N ASP A 135 18.91 -10.63 1.14
CA ASP A 135 19.82 -11.43 1.98
C ASP A 135 21.26 -10.89 2.04
N ARG A 136 21.62 -9.96 1.15
CA ARG A 136 22.91 -9.28 1.18
C ARG A 136 22.94 -8.05 2.09
N CYS A 137 21.83 -7.70 2.72
CA CYS A 137 21.71 -6.54 3.60
C CYS A 137 21.50 -6.97 5.05
N ARG A 138 21.83 -6.07 5.99
CA ARG A 138 21.36 -6.16 7.37
C ARG A 138 20.17 -5.24 7.55
N TRP A 139 19.02 -5.80 7.92
CA TRP A 139 17.77 -5.05 8.06
C TRP A 139 17.54 -4.65 9.50
N VAL A 140 17.20 -3.38 9.70
CA VAL A 140 16.85 -2.80 11.00
C VAL A 140 15.41 -2.32 10.96
N ILE A 141 14.55 -2.87 11.81
CA ILE A 141 13.11 -2.61 11.80
C ILE A 141 12.71 -1.70 12.95
N GLY A 142 12.02 -0.59 12.66
CA GLY A 142 11.59 0.36 13.68
C GLY A 142 10.69 1.46 13.14
N GLY A 143 10.36 2.43 13.99
CA GLY A 143 9.58 3.62 13.60
C GLY A 143 10.41 4.61 12.77
N ALA A 144 9.72 5.43 11.94
CA ALA A 144 10.40 6.38 11.07
C ALA A 144 11.11 7.50 11.85
N ASP A 145 10.35 8.30 12.59
CA ASP A 145 10.85 9.49 13.28
C ASP A 145 10.68 9.44 14.80
N ARG A 146 10.05 8.36 15.30
CA ARG A 146 9.92 8.07 16.73
C ARG A 146 10.35 6.63 16.99
N PRO A 147 10.94 6.34 18.14
CA PRO A 147 11.20 4.98 18.57
C PRO A 147 9.89 4.21 18.68
N GLU A 148 9.75 3.16 17.88
CA GLU A 148 8.58 2.30 17.87
C GLU A 148 9.05 0.86 17.61
N PRO A 149 8.53 -0.13 18.34
CA PRO A 149 8.87 -1.53 18.10
C PRO A 149 8.34 -1.99 16.76
N PRO A 150 8.88 -3.10 16.21
CA PRO A 150 8.24 -3.80 15.10
C PRO A 150 6.79 -4.15 15.43
N HIS A 151 5.94 -4.20 14.41
CA HIS A 151 4.56 -4.66 14.60
C HIS A 151 4.53 -6.11 15.11
N ASP A 152 3.66 -6.38 16.09
CA ASP A 152 3.48 -7.69 16.73
C ASP A 152 2.06 -8.25 16.56
N PHE A 153 1.18 -7.53 15.86
CA PHE A 153 -0.21 -7.94 15.66
C PHE A 153 -0.42 -8.99 14.57
N ILE A 154 0.64 -9.32 13.81
CA ILE A 154 0.61 -10.33 12.74
C ILE A 154 1.98 -11.05 12.71
N PRO A 155 2.06 -12.33 12.33
CA PRO A 155 3.33 -13.01 12.13
C PRO A 155 4.27 -12.25 11.18
N GLN A 156 5.57 -12.22 11.53
CA GLN A 156 6.62 -11.52 10.80
C GLN A 156 7.62 -12.52 10.19
N PRO A 157 7.20 -13.37 9.22
CA PRO A 157 8.11 -14.33 8.61
C PRO A 157 9.15 -13.60 7.76
N HIS A 158 10.35 -14.16 7.70
CA HIS A 158 11.40 -13.82 6.76
C HIS A 158 12.30 -15.04 6.52
N PRO A 159 13.01 -15.12 5.40
CA PRO A 159 13.94 -16.21 5.15
C PRO A 159 15.05 -16.27 6.22
N ALA A 160 15.49 -17.47 6.59
CA ALA A 160 16.50 -17.66 7.64
C ALA A 160 17.87 -17.05 7.29
N ASN A 161 18.14 -16.87 6.00
CA ASN A 161 19.37 -16.24 5.51
C ASN A 161 19.31 -14.70 5.44
N VAL A 162 18.21 -14.09 5.80
CA VAL A 162 18.06 -12.62 5.87
C VAL A 162 18.26 -12.16 7.31
N ASP A 163 19.25 -11.30 7.55
CA ASP A 163 19.52 -10.71 8.86
C ASP A 163 18.52 -9.58 9.15
N VAL A 164 17.54 -9.83 10.01
CA VAL A 164 16.49 -8.87 10.39
C VAL A 164 16.53 -8.67 11.90
N ARG A 165 16.69 -7.42 12.35
CA ARG A 165 16.79 -7.05 13.77
C ARG A 165 15.91 -5.85 14.09
N PRO A 166 15.36 -5.75 15.31
CA PRO A 166 14.72 -4.52 15.76
C PRO A 166 15.74 -3.39 15.91
N ALA A 167 15.31 -2.16 15.68
CA ALA A 167 16.08 -0.98 16.08
C ALA A 167 16.24 -0.93 17.61
N PRO A 168 17.31 -0.30 18.13
CA PRO A 168 17.39 -0.01 19.56
C PRO A 168 16.15 0.70 20.08
N ALA A 169 15.70 0.36 21.28
CA ALA A 169 14.41 0.80 21.83
C ALA A 169 14.27 2.33 21.98
N ASP A 170 15.39 3.04 22.03
CA ASP A 170 15.48 4.49 22.14
C ASP A 170 15.73 5.21 20.80
N LYS A 171 15.82 4.48 19.67
CA LYS A 171 16.18 5.03 18.37
C LYS A 171 15.05 4.92 17.34
N ALA A 172 15.08 5.84 16.40
CA ALA A 172 14.20 5.86 15.23
C ALA A 172 15.02 5.87 13.94
N LEU A 173 14.46 5.29 12.87
CA LEU A 173 15.20 5.02 11.62
C LEU A 173 15.63 6.30 10.88
N GLY A 174 14.83 7.38 10.90
CA GLY A 174 15.16 8.64 10.27
C GLY A 174 16.40 9.32 10.90
N PRO A 175 16.44 9.53 12.22
CA PRO A 175 17.64 9.95 12.93
C PRO A 175 18.85 9.04 12.71
N MET A 176 18.67 7.71 12.70
CA MET A 176 19.75 6.76 12.42
C MET A 176 20.28 6.90 10.98
N LEU A 177 19.40 7.18 10.01
CA LEU A 177 19.80 7.48 8.63
C LEU A 177 20.62 8.77 8.57
N ALA A 178 20.15 9.83 9.27
CA ALA A 178 20.83 11.12 9.28
C ALA A 178 22.21 11.05 9.94
N SER A 179 22.38 10.25 10.99
CA SER A 179 23.66 10.04 11.69
C SER A 179 24.63 9.10 10.94
N GLY A 180 24.17 8.34 9.95
CA GLY A 180 24.97 7.34 9.25
C GLY A 180 25.02 5.98 9.96
N GLU A 181 24.23 5.76 11.00
CA GLU A 181 24.04 4.43 11.60
C GLU A 181 23.28 3.48 10.65
N LEU A 182 22.44 4.04 9.78
CA LEU A 182 21.86 3.35 8.62
C LEU A 182 22.43 3.93 7.33
N ASP A 183 22.74 3.06 6.40
CA ASP A 183 23.18 3.43 5.04
C ASP A 183 21.99 3.82 4.16
N ALA A 184 20.87 3.15 4.33
CA ALA A 184 19.62 3.38 3.60
C ALA A 184 18.38 3.11 4.45
N LEU A 185 17.21 3.58 3.98
CA LEU A 185 15.93 3.37 4.63
C LEU A 185 14.84 3.13 3.57
N PHE A 186 14.10 2.04 3.70
CA PHE A 186 12.88 1.74 2.94
C PHE A 186 11.68 2.13 3.81
N SER A 187 10.89 3.11 3.36
CA SER A 187 9.81 3.63 4.20
C SER A 187 8.61 4.11 3.37
N ALA A 188 7.41 3.77 3.83
CA ALA A 188 6.16 4.33 3.31
C ALA A 188 5.91 5.78 3.79
N ILE A 189 6.66 6.21 4.82
CA ILE A 189 6.61 7.57 5.36
C ILE A 189 7.92 8.26 4.97
N VAL A 190 7.83 9.48 4.44
CA VAL A 190 9.03 10.30 4.17
C VAL A 190 9.61 10.74 5.51
N PRO A 191 10.86 10.36 5.86
CA PRO A 191 11.45 10.72 7.14
C PRO A 191 11.60 12.24 7.29
N GLN A 192 11.50 12.73 8.53
CA GLN A 192 11.60 14.17 8.81
C GLN A 192 12.92 14.76 8.32
N CYS A 193 14.03 14.04 8.40
CA CYS A 193 15.34 14.49 7.91
C CYS A 193 15.34 14.77 6.38
N ILE A 194 14.53 14.08 5.60
CA ILE A 194 14.33 14.37 4.17
C ILE A 194 13.43 15.59 3.98
N LEU A 195 12.32 15.68 4.73
CA LEU A 195 11.37 16.81 4.63
C LEU A 195 12.01 18.15 5.01
N THR A 196 12.90 18.14 5.98
CA THR A 196 13.63 19.35 6.43
C THR A 196 14.88 19.65 5.63
N GLY A 197 15.24 18.80 4.65
CA GLY A 197 16.44 19.01 3.84
C GLY A 197 17.73 18.85 4.65
N THR A 198 17.78 17.94 5.62
CA THR A 198 18.98 17.67 6.41
C THR A 198 20.16 17.33 5.50
N PRO A 199 21.31 18.01 5.61
CA PRO A 199 22.49 17.70 4.80
C PRO A 199 22.94 16.23 4.98
N GLY A 200 23.42 15.64 3.90
CA GLY A 200 23.96 14.27 3.93
C GLY A 200 22.92 13.16 3.72
N VAL A 201 21.62 13.45 3.66
CA VAL A 201 20.60 12.49 3.29
C VAL A 201 19.91 12.88 1.98
N ALA A 202 19.39 11.88 1.25
CA ALA A 202 18.67 12.10 0.00
C ALA A 202 17.74 10.91 -0.31
N ARG A 203 16.92 11.05 -1.36
CA ARG A 203 16.32 9.88 -2.02
C ARG A 203 17.38 9.16 -2.85
N LEU A 204 17.29 7.84 -2.95
CA LEU A 204 18.15 7.07 -3.84
C LEU A 204 17.97 7.49 -5.30
N PHE A 205 16.74 7.73 -5.72
CA PHE A 205 16.39 8.30 -7.02
C PHE A 205 15.96 9.76 -6.81
N GLU A 206 16.85 10.71 -7.11
CA GLU A 206 16.52 12.15 -6.98
C GLU A 206 15.40 12.54 -7.94
N ASP A 207 15.49 12.11 -9.21
CA ASP A 207 14.43 12.25 -10.22
C ASP A 207 13.55 11.00 -10.26
N TYR A 208 12.92 10.69 -9.12
CA TYR A 208 12.06 9.51 -8.99
C TYR A 208 10.84 9.57 -9.93
N GLU A 209 10.32 10.75 -10.25
CA GLU A 209 9.16 10.89 -11.13
C GLU A 209 9.45 10.33 -12.52
N THR A 210 10.57 10.69 -13.11
CA THR A 210 10.99 10.14 -14.42
C THR A 210 11.19 8.62 -14.36
N VAL A 211 11.83 8.13 -13.29
CA VAL A 211 12.06 6.69 -13.10
C VAL A 211 10.74 5.93 -12.94
N GLU A 212 9.80 6.46 -12.17
CA GLU A 212 8.49 5.83 -11.93
C GLU A 212 7.59 5.85 -13.18
N ARG A 213 7.65 6.93 -13.98
CA ARG A 213 6.96 7.01 -15.28
C ARG A 213 7.54 6.02 -16.30
N ASP A 214 8.87 5.88 -16.38
CA ASP A 214 9.52 4.87 -17.21
C ASP A 214 9.17 3.45 -16.76
N TYR A 215 9.22 3.19 -15.47
CA TYR A 215 8.79 1.90 -14.91
C TYR A 215 7.35 1.55 -15.33
N PHE A 216 6.42 2.50 -15.20
CA PHE A 216 5.05 2.27 -15.64
C PHE A 216 4.95 2.05 -17.16
N ALA A 217 5.63 2.85 -17.96
CA ALA A 217 5.63 2.72 -19.42
C ALA A 217 6.12 1.34 -19.88
N ARG A 218 7.13 0.78 -19.21
CA ARG A 218 7.69 -0.55 -19.51
C ARG A 218 6.83 -1.69 -18.99
N THR A 219 6.24 -1.53 -17.81
CA THR A 219 5.61 -2.64 -17.09
C THR A 219 4.10 -2.59 -17.07
N ALA A 220 3.50 -1.42 -17.24
CA ALA A 220 2.09 -1.14 -16.99
C ALA A 220 1.65 -1.48 -15.55
N ILE A 221 2.59 -1.46 -14.59
CA ILE A 221 2.33 -1.74 -13.17
C ILE A 221 2.25 -0.43 -12.40
N PHE A 222 1.07 -0.14 -11.83
CA PHE A 222 0.91 0.87 -10.79
C PHE A 222 0.73 0.15 -9.45
N PRO A 223 1.73 0.14 -8.57
CA PRO A 223 1.76 -0.69 -7.39
C PRO A 223 0.56 -0.49 -6.46
N VAL A 224 -0.13 -1.57 -6.13
CA VAL A 224 -1.19 -1.59 -5.11
C VAL A 224 -0.58 -1.76 -3.73
N MET A 225 -1.01 -0.93 -2.76
CA MET A 225 -0.56 -1.03 -1.38
C MET A 225 -1.59 -1.72 -0.50
N HIS A 226 -2.85 -1.33 -0.66
CA HIS A 226 -3.94 -1.77 0.20
C HIS A 226 -5.07 -2.37 -0.61
N THR A 227 -5.84 -3.23 0.03
CA THR A 227 -7.11 -3.76 -0.46
C THR A 227 -8.20 -3.58 0.61
N VAL A 228 -9.45 -3.82 0.24
CA VAL A 228 -10.57 -3.84 1.19
C VAL A 228 -10.89 -5.29 1.52
N VAL A 229 -11.02 -5.60 2.81
CA VAL A 229 -11.39 -6.92 3.30
C VAL A 229 -12.75 -6.89 3.99
N ILE A 230 -13.45 -8.01 3.94
CA ILE A 230 -14.70 -8.28 4.66
C ILE A 230 -14.41 -9.41 5.64
N ARG A 231 -14.93 -9.33 6.85
CA ARG A 231 -14.91 -10.49 7.77
C ARG A 231 -15.64 -11.66 7.13
N LYS A 232 -15.06 -12.86 7.19
CA LYS A 232 -15.65 -14.06 6.57
C LYS A 232 -17.03 -14.37 7.13
N ASP A 233 -17.22 -14.25 8.45
CA ASP A 233 -18.51 -14.49 9.08
C ASP A 233 -19.61 -13.54 8.62
N VAL A 234 -19.25 -12.28 8.28
CA VAL A 234 -20.17 -11.30 7.71
C VAL A 234 -20.48 -11.64 6.24
N HIS A 235 -19.45 -11.98 5.45
CA HIS A 235 -19.63 -12.39 4.05
C HIS A 235 -20.52 -13.63 3.92
N GLU A 236 -20.29 -14.65 4.75
CA GLU A 236 -21.06 -15.91 4.75
C GLU A 236 -22.53 -15.71 5.15
N LYS A 237 -22.80 -14.80 6.09
CA LYS A 237 -24.18 -14.47 6.52
C LYS A 237 -24.95 -13.66 5.50
N HIS A 238 -24.30 -12.95 4.60
CA HIS A 238 -24.91 -12.00 3.68
C HIS A 238 -24.47 -12.25 2.23
N PRO A 239 -24.98 -13.29 1.55
CA PRO A 239 -24.67 -13.57 0.14
C PRO A 239 -24.91 -12.33 -0.75
N GLY A 240 -23.98 -12.06 -1.66
CA GLY A 240 -24.03 -10.90 -2.56
C GLY A 240 -23.59 -9.57 -1.93
N LEU A 241 -23.27 -9.53 -0.64
CA LEU A 241 -22.80 -8.33 0.05
C LEU A 241 -21.49 -7.80 -0.55
N ALA A 242 -20.55 -8.69 -0.87
CA ALA A 242 -19.26 -8.32 -1.43
C ALA A 242 -19.40 -7.57 -2.76
N ARG A 243 -20.30 -8.00 -3.64
CA ARG A 243 -20.64 -7.31 -4.89
C ARG A 243 -21.20 -5.91 -4.62
N LYS A 244 -22.14 -5.78 -3.71
CA LYS A 244 -22.75 -4.48 -3.36
C LYS A 244 -21.71 -3.49 -2.82
N ILE A 245 -20.81 -3.95 -1.95
CA ILE A 245 -19.73 -3.12 -1.39
C ILE A 245 -18.76 -2.71 -2.51
N TYR A 246 -18.34 -3.64 -3.36
CA TYR A 246 -17.47 -3.37 -4.50
C TYR A 246 -18.07 -2.30 -5.42
N ASP A 247 -19.34 -2.46 -5.81
CA ASP A 247 -20.04 -1.52 -6.67
C ASP A 247 -20.16 -0.14 -6.02
N GLY A 248 -20.36 -0.08 -4.70
CA GLY A 248 -20.35 1.17 -3.93
C GLY A 248 -19.01 1.90 -3.98
N PHE A 249 -17.90 1.19 -3.82
CA PHE A 249 -16.55 1.77 -3.97
C PHE A 249 -16.28 2.23 -5.40
N CYS A 250 -16.71 1.48 -6.42
CA CYS A 250 -16.60 1.89 -7.82
C CYS A 250 -17.39 3.19 -8.07
N ALA A 251 -18.63 3.27 -7.61
CA ALA A 251 -19.46 4.46 -7.76
C ALA A 251 -18.83 5.69 -7.08
N ALA A 252 -18.26 5.53 -5.89
CA ALA A 252 -17.57 6.61 -5.19
C ALA A 252 -16.33 7.10 -5.93
N LYS A 253 -15.52 6.19 -6.45
CA LYS A 253 -14.36 6.51 -7.31
C LYS A 253 -14.79 7.27 -8.56
N ASP A 254 -15.86 6.84 -9.22
CA ASP A 254 -16.37 7.47 -10.44
C ASP A 254 -16.81 8.91 -10.23
N ILE A 255 -17.38 9.22 -9.06
CA ILE A 255 -17.73 10.60 -8.69
C ILE A 255 -16.48 11.47 -8.61
N ALA A 256 -15.40 11.00 -7.97
CA ALA A 256 -14.15 11.74 -7.88
C ALA A 256 -13.53 11.97 -9.28
N VAL A 257 -13.51 10.94 -10.13
CA VAL A 257 -13.02 11.04 -11.51
C VAL A 257 -13.81 12.06 -12.31
N LYS A 258 -15.16 12.03 -12.21
CA LYS A 258 -16.02 13.00 -12.89
C LYS A 258 -15.77 14.44 -12.44
N GLN A 259 -15.49 14.67 -11.16
CA GLN A 259 -15.11 15.99 -10.63
C GLN A 259 -13.82 16.50 -11.24
N TYR A 260 -12.81 15.65 -11.37
CA TYR A 260 -11.51 16.02 -11.99
C TYR A 260 -11.66 16.36 -13.48
N LEU A 261 -12.41 15.55 -14.23
CA LEU A 261 -12.66 15.78 -15.64
C LEU A 261 -13.54 17.02 -15.86
N GLY A 262 -14.53 17.25 -15.02
CA GLY A 262 -15.39 18.44 -15.06
C GLY A 262 -14.63 19.73 -14.89
N GLY A 263 -13.63 19.77 -14.00
CA GLY A 263 -12.75 20.92 -13.84
C GLY A 263 -11.97 21.27 -15.09
N THR A 264 -11.50 20.26 -15.82
CA THR A 264 -10.81 20.47 -17.10
C THR A 264 -11.73 21.10 -18.16
N MET A 265 -12.99 20.61 -18.24
CA MET A 265 -13.95 21.07 -19.24
C MET A 265 -14.42 22.52 -19.01
N PHE A 266 -14.62 22.91 -17.74
CA PHE A 266 -15.17 24.23 -17.39
C PHE A 266 -14.11 25.28 -17.02
N HIS A 267 -12.82 25.00 -17.19
CA HIS A 267 -11.72 25.88 -16.82
C HIS A 267 -11.74 26.35 -15.36
N HIS A 268 -12.20 25.48 -14.45
CA HIS A 268 -12.08 25.73 -13.03
C HIS A 268 -11.31 24.60 -12.35
N ALA A 269 -10.56 24.94 -11.30
CA ALA A 269 -9.78 23.99 -10.56
C ALA A 269 -10.66 23.21 -9.56
N PRO A 270 -10.87 21.87 -9.75
CA PRO A 270 -11.60 21.06 -8.78
C PRO A 270 -10.79 20.81 -7.50
N MET A 271 -9.49 21.10 -7.56
CA MET A 271 -8.54 21.00 -6.45
C MET A 271 -7.67 22.25 -6.39
N MET A 272 -7.15 22.59 -5.20
CA MET A 272 -6.22 23.72 -5.00
C MET A 272 -4.79 23.36 -5.46
N ILE A 273 -4.65 22.76 -6.65
CA ILE A 273 -3.37 22.38 -7.27
C ILE A 273 -3.26 23.14 -8.59
N PRO A 274 -2.34 24.12 -8.72
CA PRO A 274 -2.08 24.77 -10.00
C PRO A 274 -1.70 23.76 -11.09
N TRP A 275 -2.10 24.05 -12.33
CA TRP A 275 -1.84 23.17 -13.50
C TRP A 275 -2.38 21.74 -13.40
N PHE A 276 -3.33 21.49 -12.52
CA PHE A 276 -3.95 20.16 -12.31
C PHE A 276 -4.45 19.54 -13.62
N SER A 277 -5.07 20.33 -14.51
CA SER A 277 -5.56 19.85 -15.80
C SER A 277 -4.44 19.29 -16.71
N ARG A 278 -3.25 19.90 -16.66
CA ARG A 278 -2.08 19.40 -17.38
C ARG A 278 -1.61 18.07 -16.82
N LEU A 279 -1.48 17.98 -15.50
CA LEU A 279 -1.11 16.74 -14.80
C LEU A 279 -2.09 15.60 -15.11
N MET A 280 -3.40 15.90 -15.11
CA MET A 280 -4.45 14.95 -15.50
C MET A 280 -4.30 14.47 -16.93
N ALA A 281 -4.05 15.38 -17.89
CA ALA A 281 -3.87 15.03 -19.30
C ALA A 281 -2.62 14.14 -19.50
N GLU A 282 -1.53 14.42 -18.81
CA GLU A 282 -0.30 13.63 -18.85
C GLU A 282 -0.53 12.22 -18.27
N ASN A 283 -1.19 12.11 -17.12
CA ASN A 283 -1.50 10.82 -16.49
C ASN A 283 -2.42 9.98 -17.38
N ARG A 284 -3.49 10.57 -17.96
CA ARG A 284 -4.39 9.85 -18.86
C ARG A 284 -3.67 9.34 -20.12
N ARG A 285 -2.76 10.13 -20.67
CA ARG A 285 -1.97 9.70 -21.84
C ARG A 285 -1.02 8.55 -21.50
N LEU A 286 -0.43 8.54 -20.29
CA LEU A 286 0.49 7.49 -19.84
C LEU A 286 -0.24 6.23 -19.37
N MET A 287 -1.31 6.40 -18.55
CA MET A 287 -1.92 5.35 -17.77
C MET A 287 -3.31 4.91 -18.23
N SER A 288 -3.89 5.53 -19.26
CA SER A 288 -5.27 5.39 -19.76
C SER A 288 -6.30 6.30 -19.07
N ASP A 289 -7.56 6.21 -19.53
CA ASP A 289 -8.66 7.00 -18.96
C ASP A 289 -9.06 6.56 -17.56
N ASP A 290 -8.90 5.27 -17.23
CA ASP A 290 -9.00 4.77 -15.86
C ASP A 290 -7.61 4.54 -15.27
N TRP A 291 -6.99 5.59 -14.76
CA TRP A 291 -5.65 5.55 -14.14
C TRP A 291 -5.65 4.96 -12.70
N TRP A 292 -6.83 4.65 -12.16
CA TRP A 292 -6.99 4.04 -10.84
C TRP A 292 -7.98 2.85 -10.88
N PRO A 293 -7.70 1.81 -11.68
CA PRO A 293 -8.66 0.74 -11.89
C PRO A 293 -8.87 -0.09 -10.62
N TYR A 294 -10.14 -0.44 -10.35
CA TYR A 294 -10.53 -1.51 -9.45
C TYR A 294 -10.79 -2.79 -10.26
N GLY A 295 -11.07 -3.89 -9.58
CA GLY A 295 -11.31 -5.18 -10.21
C GLY A 295 -10.03 -5.99 -10.46
N VAL A 296 -10.22 -7.28 -10.75
CA VAL A 296 -9.13 -8.25 -10.95
C VAL A 296 -8.53 -8.14 -12.35
N ALA A 297 -9.35 -8.07 -13.40
CA ALA A 297 -8.89 -8.14 -14.78
C ALA A 297 -7.86 -7.03 -15.11
N ALA A 298 -8.19 -5.78 -14.80
CA ALA A 298 -7.32 -4.63 -15.04
C ALA A 298 -6.06 -4.61 -14.16
N ASN A 299 -6.07 -5.36 -13.06
CA ASN A 299 -5.00 -5.37 -12.07
C ASN A 299 -4.25 -6.70 -11.99
N ARG A 300 -4.63 -7.72 -12.76
CA ARG A 300 -4.06 -9.07 -12.64
C ARG A 300 -2.53 -9.07 -12.66
N LYS A 301 -1.93 -8.41 -13.64
CA LYS A 301 -0.47 -8.31 -13.72
C LYS A 301 0.15 -7.68 -12.46
N THR A 302 -0.43 -6.61 -11.96
CA THR A 302 0.05 -5.91 -10.75
C THR A 302 -0.07 -6.81 -9.53
N ILE A 303 -1.22 -7.49 -9.38
CA ILE A 303 -1.48 -8.39 -8.26
C ILE A 303 -0.56 -9.62 -8.32
N ASP A 304 -0.48 -10.30 -9.45
CA ASP A 304 0.38 -11.48 -9.64
C ASP A 304 1.85 -11.14 -9.37
N THR A 305 2.30 -9.93 -9.75
CA THR A 305 3.64 -9.43 -9.46
C THR A 305 3.84 -9.23 -7.95
N PHE A 306 2.88 -8.61 -7.25
CA PHE A 306 2.98 -8.44 -5.80
C PHE A 306 2.98 -9.78 -5.07
N LEU A 307 2.12 -10.70 -5.45
CA LEU A 307 2.05 -12.05 -4.87
C LEU A 307 3.35 -12.83 -5.08
N ARG A 308 3.97 -12.69 -6.26
CA ARG A 308 5.30 -13.26 -6.53
C ARG A 308 6.35 -12.63 -5.61
N TYR A 309 6.43 -11.30 -5.53
CA TYR A 309 7.39 -10.61 -4.66
C TYR A 309 7.23 -10.98 -3.20
N HIS A 310 5.98 -11.07 -2.73
CA HIS A 310 5.66 -11.45 -1.36
C HIS A 310 6.15 -12.86 -1.04
N PHE A 311 5.95 -13.82 -1.95
CA PHE A 311 6.41 -15.19 -1.80
C PHE A 311 7.95 -15.30 -1.90
N GLU A 312 8.58 -14.68 -2.91
CA GLU A 312 10.02 -14.70 -3.11
C GLU A 312 10.79 -14.06 -1.94
N GLN A 313 10.19 -13.11 -1.25
CA GLN A 313 10.73 -12.50 -0.03
C GLN A 313 10.43 -13.32 1.25
N GLY A 314 9.84 -14.51 1.12
CA GLY A 314 9.57 -15.43 2.23
C GLY A 314 8.47 -14.98 3.19
N LEU A 315 7.55 -14.12 2.74
CA LEU A 315 6.51 -13.51 3.57
C LEU A 315 5.20 -14.32 3.58
N SER A 316 5.04 -15.33 2.73
CA SER A 316 3.96 -16.29 2.72
C SER A 316 4.49 -17.72 2.54
N ARG A 317 3.78 -18.70 3.08
CA ARG A 317 4.16 -20.13 3.05
C ARG A 317 4.08 -20.75 1.66
N ARG A 318 3.21 -20.21 0.80
CA ARG A 318 3.02 -20.65 -0.58
C ARG A 318 2.80 -19.45 -1.49
N ARG A 319 3.03 -19.65 -2.77
CA ARG A 319 2.65 -18.68 -3.79
C ARG A 319 1.13 -18.63 -3.91
N LEU A 320 0.56 -17.46 -3.61
CA LEU A 320 -0.87 -17.20 -3.71
C LEU A 320 -1.22 -16.74 -5.12
N THR A 321 -2.51 -16.87 -5.49
CA THR A 321 -3.11 -16.39 -6.74
C THR A 321 -4.27 -15.44 -6.44
N CYS A 322 -4.80 -14.76 -7.47
CA CYS A 322 -6.00 -13.91 -7.30
C CYS A 322 -7.18 -14.71 -6.75
N GLU A 323 -7.31 -15.96 -7.16
CA GLU A 323 -8.37 -16.88 -6.74
C GLU A 323 -8.25 -17.28 -5.26
N ASP A 324 -7.06 -17.24 -4.69
CA ASP A 324 -6.83 -17.49 -3.27
C ASP A 324 -7.21 -16.31 -2.37
N ILE A 325 -7.16 -15.07 -2.91
CA ILE A 325 -7.22 -13.86 -2.10
C ILE A 325 -8.51 -13.06 -2.24
N PHE A 326 -9.23 -13.18 -3.35
CA PHE A 326 -10.49 -12.44 -3.57
C PHE A 326 -11.72 -13.33 -3.52
N VAL A 327 -12.86 -12.71 -3.20
CA VAL A 327 -14.16 -13.39 -3.26
C VAL A 327 -14.41 -13.90 -4.68
N PRO A 328 -14.89 -15.17 -4.83
CA PRO A 328 -15.07 -15.77 -6.14
C PRO A 328 -15.98 -14.97 -7.08
N GLU A 329 -17.02 -14.34 -6.54
CA GLU A 329 -18.02 -13.55 -7.31
C GLU A 329 -17.47 -12.26 -7.93
N LEU A 330 -16.21 -11.88 -7.64
CA LEU A 330 -15.55 -10.68 -8.16
C LEU A 330 -14.30 -10.98 -9.00
N LEU A 331 -14.00 -12.25 -9.27
CA LEU A 331 -12.83 -12.64 -10.07
C LEU A 331 -12.93 -12.27 -11.55
N ASP A 332 -14.13 -12.03 -12.05
CA ASP A 332 -14.42 -11.62 -13.41
C ASP A 332 -14.47 -10.09 -13.62
N THR A 333 -14.21 -9.31 -12.56
CA THR A 333 -14.24 -7.83 -12.59
C THR A 333 -13.00 -7.20 -13.18
#